data_286ce68b711b4daf41ee2404e5857c63
#
_entry.id   286ce68b711b4daf41ee2404e5857c63
#
_cell.length_a   1.000
_cell.length_b   1.000
_cell.length_c   1.000
_cell.angle_alpha   90.00
_cell.angle_beta   90.00
_cell.angle_gamma   90.00
#
_symmetry.space_group_name_H-M   'P 1'
#
loop_
_entity.id
_entity.type
_entity.pdbx_description
1 polymer ?
#
loop_
_entity_poly.entity_id
_entity_poly.type
_entity_poly.pdbx_seq_one_letter_code
_entity_poly.pdbx_strand_id
1 'polypeptide(L)'
;MERIVVSGVGVISALGAGREAFWHSLVAGASGLRPLSLFAAGAGGLAGEIAEFSPGPFIGTKGIRHFDRTALLLACAAKLALEDAGVRSGAADTPRDDRIGIAVGSTFGSIGSIAAFDTEALREGPSYVNPMEFPNTVLNAPASRVSILLGVTGPNATISTGEASGLDAL
;
A
#
# COMPACT_ATOMS: atom_id res chain seq x y z
N MET A 1 32.02 -10.92 -3.01
CA MET A 1 30.61 -11.17 -2.84
C MET A 1 29.97 -9.85 -2.44
N GLU A 2 29.10 -9.28 -3.25
CA GLU A 2 28.37 -8.07 -2.88
C GLU A 2 27.42 -8.38 -1.73
N ARG A 3 27.34 -7.46 -0.77
CA ARG A 3 26.45 -7.62 0.39
C ARG A 3 25.12 -6.95 0.09
N ILE A 4 24.02 -7.71 0.21
CA ILE A 4 22.67 -7.18 0.17
C ILE A 4 22.28 -6.82 1.61
N VAL A 5 21.75 -5.62 1.81
CA VAL A 5 21.38 -5.08 3.12
C VAL A 5 20.00 -4.42 3.08
N VAL A 6 19.29 -4.43 4.20
CA VAL A 6 18.11 -3.60 4.42
C VAL A 6 18.59 -2.25 4.94
N SER A 7 18.36 -1.18 4.19
CA SER A 7 18.82 0.17 4.52
C SER A 7 17.75 1.04 5.18
N GLY A 8 16.49 0.68 5.06
CA GLY A 8 15.39 1.40 5.69
C GLY A 8 14.12 0.57 5.78
N VAL A 9 13.28 0.89 6.75
CA VAL A 9 12.03 0.19 7.04
C VAL A 9 10.88 1.20 7.17
N GLY A 10 9.78 0.94 6.46
CA GLY A 10 8.54 1.70 6.55
C GLY A 10 7.38 0.81 6.97
N VAL A 11 6.71 1.17 8.05
CA VAL A 11 5.61 0.37 8.62
C VAL A 11 4.35 1.21 8.70
N ILE A 12 3.24 0.64 8.21
CA ILE A 12 1.88 1.12 8.46
C ILE A 12 1.07 -0.08 8.94
N SER A 13 0.61 -0.02 10.17
CA SER A 13 -0.07 -1.16 10.82
C SER A 13 -1.11 -0.70 11.84
N ALA A 14 -1.90 -1.65 12.36
CA ALA A 14 -2.83 -1.42 13.45
C ALA A 14 -2.13 -1.06 14.79
N LEU A 15 -0.82 -1.27 14.90
CA LEU A 15 0.00 -0.90 16.06
C LEU A 15 0.61 0.50 15.93
N GLY A 16 0.47 1.13 14.77
CA GLY A 16 0.98 2.47 14.51
C GLY A 16 1.60 2.60 13.13
N ALA A 17 1.90 3.84 12.76
CA ALA A 17 2.56 4.22 11.54
C ALA A 17 3.98 4.70 11.84
N GLY A 18 4.94 4.24 11.04
CA GLY A 18 6.36 4.49 11.24
C GLY A 18 7.03 3.48 12.17
N ARG A 19 8.33 3.33 11.99
CA ARG A 19 9.17 2.35 12.70
C ARG A 19 9.11 2.53 14.24
N GLU A 20 9.24 3.74 14.71
CA GLU A 20 9.29 4.05 16.15
C GLU A 20 7.96 3.70 16.85
N ALA A 21 6.83 4.16 16.32
CA ALA A 21 5.51 3.90 16.90
C ALA A 21 5.19 2.40 16.90
N PHE A 22 5.49 1.71 15.80
CA PHE A 22 5.31 0.27 15.69
C PHE A 22 6.16 -0.48 16.71
N TRP A 23 7.46 -0.16 16.80
CA TRP A 23 8.38 -0.81 17.72
C TRP A 23 7.97 -0.60 19.19
N HIS A 24 7.64 0.63 19.56
CA HIS A 24 7.19 0.94 20.92
C HIS A 24 5.95 0.12 21.29
N SER A 25 4.96 0.06 20.42
CA SER A 25 3.74 -0.73 20.66
C SER A 25 4.03 -2.23 20.75
N LEU A 26 4.91 -2.74 19.89
CA LEU A 26 5.30 -4.15 19.87
C LEU A 26 6.01 -4.56 21.19
N VAL A 27 6.98 -3.77 21.64
CA VAL A 27 7.73 -4.04 22.87
C VAL A 27 6.84 -3.91 24.11
N ALA A 28 5.87 -3.00 24.08
CA ALA A 28 4.88 -2.86 25.15
C ALA A 28 3.84 -4.01 25.18
N GLY A 29 3.89 -4.96 24.24
CA GLY A 29 2.92 -6.04 24.14
C GLY A 29 1.52 -5.58 23.74
N ALA A 30 1.41 -4.41 23.08
CA ALA A 30 0.12 -3.87 22.65
C ALA A 30 -0.52 -4.75 21.59
N SER A 31 -1.84 -4.90 21.65
CA SER A 31 -2.61 -5.59 20.62
C SER A 31 -3.25 -4.59 19.67
N GLY A 32 -3.07 -4.79 18.37
CA GLY A 32 -3.79 -4.05 17.32
C GLY A 32 -5.15 -4.65 16.97
N LEU A 33 -5.54 -5.77 17.60
CA LEU A 33 -6.82 -6.42 17.35
C LEU A 33 -7.95 -5.64 18.04
N ARG A 34 -8.94 -5.23 17.25
CA ARG A 34 -10.12 -4.48 17.70
C ARG A 34 -11.38 -5.03 17.04
N PRO A 35 -12.58 -4.77 17.57
CA PRO A 35 -13.81 -5.07 16.88
C PRO A 35 -13.80 -4.48 15.47
N LEU A 36 -14.20 -5.28 14.48
CA LEU A 36 -14.26 -4.89 13.09
C LEU A 36 -15.15 -3.65 12.90
N SER A 37 -14.65 -2.62 12.23
CA SER A 37 -15.34 -1.33 12.06
C SER A 37 -15.41 -0.85 10.60
N LEU A 38 -14.46 -1.24 9.75
CA LEU A 38 -14.38 -0.81 8.34
C LEU A 38 -15.32 -1.58 7.41
N PHE A 39 -15.78 -2.74 7.83
CA PHE A 39 -16.66 -3.59 7.06
C PHE A 39 -17.85 -4.03 7.90
N ALA A 40 -19.05 -4.09 7.29
CA ALA A 40 -20.23 -4.67 7.91
C ALA A 40 -20.08 -6.21 7.96
N ALA A 41 -19.44 -6.72 8.99
CA ALA A 41 -19.34 -8.16 9.22
C ALA A 41 -20.58 -8.65 9.97
N GLY A 42 -21.37 -9.54 9.36
CA GLY A 42 -22.59 -10.07 9.95
C GLY A 42 -22.40 -10.88 11.24
N ALA A 43 -21.18 -11.23 11.63
CA ALA A 43 -20.91 -12.11 12.77
C ALA A 43 -20.05 -11.46 13.87
N GLY A 44 -19.63 -10.22 13.71
CA GLY A 44 -18.62 -9.61 14.59
C GLY A 44 -17.27 -10.33 14.45
N GLY A 45 -16.20 -9.67 14.86
CA GLY A 45 -14.87 -10.24 14.80
C GLY A 45 -13.84 -9.25 15.29
N LEU A 46 -12.62 -9.74 15.55
CA LEU A 46 -11.47 -8.91 15.84
C LEU A 46 -10.58 -8.86 14.60
N ALA A 47 -10.12 -7.66 14.25
CA ALA A 47 -9.20 -7.46 13.14
C ALA A 47 -8.15 -6.41 13.51
N GLY A 48 -6.98 -6.52 12.90
CA GLY A 48 -5.93 -5.50 12.93
C GLY A 48 -6.21 -4.42 11.90
N GLU A 49 -7.25 -3.63 12.09
CA GLU A 49 -7.65 -2.57 11.16
C GLU A 49 -6.80 -1.30 11.34
N ILE A 50 -6.45 -0.67 10.24
CA ILE A 50 -5.93 0.70 10.21
C ILE A 50 -7.13 1.62 9.96
N ALA A 51 -7.99 1.79 10.97
CA ALA A 51 -9.29 2.47 10.82
C ALA A 51 -9.10 3.97 10.53
N GLU A 52 -8.29 4.64 11.34
CA GLU A 52 -8.00 6.08 11.20
C GLU A 52 -6.73 6.29 10.37
N PHE A 53 -6.88 6.25 9.04
CA PHE A 53 -5.76 6.41 8.13
C PHE A 53 -5.92 7.65 7.24
N SER A 54 -4.96 8.55 7.31
CA SER A 54 -4.84 9.69 6.40
C SER A 54 -3.47 9.66 5.71
N PRO A 55 -3.40 9.64 4.38
CA PRO A 55 -2.14 9.64 3.65
C PRO A 55 -1.45 11.00 3.62
N GLY A 56 -2.21 12.09 3.83
CA GLY A 56 -1.72 13.47 3.71
C GLY A 56 -0.42 13.78 4.46
N PRO A 57 -0.28 13.39 5.74
CA PRO A 57 0.95 13.60 6.50
C PRO A 57 2.20 12.92 5.94
N PHE A 58 2.04 11.83 5.16
CA PHE A 58 3.14 11.03 4.64
C PHE A 58 3.52 11.40 3.21
N ILE A 59 2.53 11.53 2.33
CA ILE A 59 2.74 11.67 0.88
C ILE A 59 2.09 12.93 0.29
N GLY A 60 1.49 13.78 1.13
CA GLY A 60 0.72 14.94 0.65
C GLY A 60 -0.59 14.53 -0.02
N THR A 61 -1.21 15.48 -0.73
CA THR A 61 -2.52 15.29 -1.38
C THR A 61 -2.47 15.35 -2.90
N LYS A 62 -1.33 15.73 -3.47
CA LYS A 62 -1.17 15.86 -4.93
C LYS A 62 -0.91 14.49 -5.57
N GLY A 63 -1.57 14.22 -6.69
CA GLY A 63 -1.32 13.02 -7.50
C GLY A 63 -1.96 11.73 -6.99
N ILE A 64 -2.67 11.77 -5.85
CA ILE A 64 -3.24 10.57 -5.21
C ILE A 64 -4.76 10.40 -5.39
N ARG A 65 -5.39 11.27 -6.21
CA ARG A 65 -6.85 11.30 -6.38
C ARG A 65 -7.47 9.96 -6.78
N HIS A 66 -6.75 9.17 -7.57
CA HIS A 66 -7.22 7.89 -8.09
C HIS A 66 -6.57 6.69 -7.40
N PHE A 67 -5.88 6.92 -6.28
CA PHE A 67 -5.32 5.84 -5.50
C PHE A 67 -6.42 5.19 -4.67
N ASP A 68 -6.48 3.88 -4.71
CA ASP A 68 -7.27 3.11 -3.77
C ASP A 68 -6.55 2.98 -2.43
N ARG A 69 -7.23 2.40 -1.45
CA ARG A 69 -6.67 2.24 -0.10
C ARG A 69 -5.37 1.43 -0.09
N THR A 70 -5.26 0.38 -0.91
CA THR A 70 -4.06 -0.46 -1.00
C THR A 70 -2.88 0.35 -1.51
N ALA A 71 -3.08 1.11 -2.59
CA ALA A 71 -2.05 1.98 -3.14
C ALA A 71 -1.63 3.10 -2.17
N LEU A 72 -2.58 3.68 -1.42
CA LEU A 72 -2.29 4.70 -0.41
C LEU A 72 -1.44 4.15 0.74
N LEU A 73 -1.80 2.98 1.28
CA LEU A 73 -1.04 2.33 2.35
C LEU A 73 0.38 1.97 1.89
N LEU A 74 0.49 1.39 0.69
CA LEU A 74 1.78 1.05 0.09
C LEU A 74 2.64 2.29 -0.15
N ALA A 75 2.07 3.38 -0.68
CA ALA A 75 2.78 4.62 -0.92
C ALA A 75 3.34 5.23 0.37
N CYS A 76 2.54 5.22 1.44
CA CYS A 76 2.99 5.73 2.75
C CYS A 76 4.09 4.85 3.34
N ALA A 77 3.97 3.53 3.29
CA ALA A 77 5.00 2.61 3.77
C ALA A 77 6.30 2.75 2.98
N ALA A 78 6.21 2.82 1.64
CA ALA A 78 7.37 3.03 0.78
C ALA A 78 8.06 4.37 1.04
N LYS A 79 7.29 5.44 1.23
CA LYS A 79 7.83 6.76 1.57
C LYS A 79 8.58 6.74 2.90
N LEU A 80 8.01 6.13 3.93
CA LEU A 80 8.66 5.95 5.23
C LEU A 80 9.95 5.13 5.13
N ALA A 81 9.96 4.06 4.33
CA ALA A 81 11.16 3.24 4.12
C ALA A 81 12.28 4.02 3.44
N LEU A 82 11.94 4.83 2.43
CA LEU A 82 12.92 5.67 1.73
C LEU A 82 13.49 6.77 2.64
N GLU A 83 12.65 7.38 3.48
CA GLU A 83 13.07 8.37 4.46
C GLU A 83 14.00 7.76 5.52
N ASP A 84 13.65 6.58 6.04
CA ASP A 84 14.48 5.83 7.00
C ASP A 84 15.84 5.42 6.40
N ALA A 85 15.86 5.10 5.10
CA ALA A 85 17.08 4.82 4.33
C ALA A 85 17.90 6.07 3.96
N GLY A 86 17.40 7.28 4.24
CA GLY A 86 18.04 8.53 3.82
C GLY A 86 17.96 8.77 2.29
N VAL A 87 17.05 8.08 1.59
CA VAL A 87 16.87 8.18 0.15
C VAL A 87 15.81 9.23 -0.17
N ARG A 88 16.18 10.22 -0.97
CA ARG A 88 15.23 11.23 -1.46
C ARG A 88 14.41 10.68 -2.63
N SER A 89 13.10 10.82 -2.54
CA SER A 89 12.18 10.41 -3.60
C SER A 89 10.93 11.29 -3.61
N GLY A 90 10.27 11.39 -4.75
CA GLY A 90 8.88 11.82 -4.80
C GLY A 90 8.61 13.33 -4.73
N ALA A 91 9.54 14.19 -5.11
CA ALA A 91 9.20 15.56 -5.43
C ALA A 91 9.15 15.76 -6.96
N ALA A 92 8.28 16.63 -7.44
CA ALA A 92 8.20 16.98 -8.87
C ALA A 92 9.57 17.42 -9.45
N ASP A 93 10.46 17.88 -8.58
CA ASP A 93 11.82 18.34 -8.91
C ASP A 93 12.91 17.30 -8.61
N THR A 94 12.54 16.07 -8.17
CA THR A 94 13.53 15.01 -7.97
C THR A 94 13.72 14.28 -9.30
N PRO A 95 14.96 14.14 -9.80
CA PRO A 95 15.23 13.35 -11.01
C PRO A 95 14.69 11.92 -10.85
N ARG A 96 14.11 11.40 -11.91
CA ARG A 96 13.69 10.00 -11.97
C ARG A 96 14.91 9.11 -11.72
N ASP A 97 14.78 8.11 -10.85
CA ASP A 97 15.86 7.20 -10.53
C ASP A 97 15.54 5.80 -11.07
N ASP A 98 16.26 5.41 -12.13
CA ASP A 98 16.16 4.10 -12.77
C ASP A 98 16.90 2.99 -12.02
N ARG A 99 17.69 3.35 -11.02
CA ARG A 99 18.39 2.40 -10.14
C ARG A 99 17.53 1.89 -9.00
N ILE A 100 16.39 2.56 -8.73
CA ILE A 100 15.44 2.13 -7.72
C ILE A 100 14.28 1.43 -8.41
N GLY A 101 14.03 0.18 -8.03
CA GLY A 101 12.89 -0.62 -8.46
C GLY A 101 11.86 -0.77 -7.35
N ILE A 102 10.72 -1.38 -7.70
CA ILE A 102 9.65 -1.74 -6.77
C ILE A 102 9.33 -3.21 -6.94
N ALA A 103 9.40 -3.98 -5.86
CA ALA A 103 8.85 -5.32 -5.76
C ALA A 103 7.74 -5.30 -4.69
N VAL A 104 6.54 -5.70 -5.07
CA VAL A 104 5.37 -5.70 -4.17
C VAL A 104 4.83 -7.11 -4.03
N GLY A 105 4.77 -7.59 -2.81
CA GLY A 105 4.05 -8.81 -2.46
C GLY A 105 2.63 -8.50 -2.00
N SER A 106 1.63 -9.11 -2.62
CA SER A 106 0.23 -8.93 -2.24
C SER A 106 -0.58 -10.18 -2.54
N THR A 107 -1.38 -10.62 -1.57
CA THR A 107 -2.26 -11.78 -1.75
C THR A 107 -3.48 -11.42 -2.61
N PHE A 108 -4.13 -10.31 -2.31
CA PHE A 108 -5.42 -9.94 -2.92
C PHE A 108 -5.37 -8.63 -3.70
N GLY A 109 -4.25 -7.92 -3.72
CA GLY A 109 -4.15 -6.62 -4.38
C GLY A 109 -5.18 -5.63 -3.84
N SER A 110 -5.86 -4.97 -4.74
CA SER A 110 -6.89 -3.96 -4.48
C SER A 110 -8.29 -4.58 -4.38
N ILE A 111 -8.46 -5.61 -3.54
CA ILE A 111 -9.72 -6.39 -3.46
C ILE A 111 -10.96 -5.51 -3.23
N GLY A 112 -10.83 -4.43 -2.45
CA GLY A 112 -11.94 -3.50 -2.23
C GLY A 112 -12.39 -2.80 -3.52
N SER A 113 -11.45 -2.39 -4.37
CA SER A 113 -11.75 -1.78 -5.67
C SER A 113 -12.35 -2.79 -6.66
N ILE A 114 -11.84 -4.02 -6.65
CA ILE A 114 -12.38 -5.12 -7.47
C ILE A 114 -13.84 -5.39 -7.07
N ALA A 115 -14.09 -5.59 -5.78
CA ALA A 115 -15.43 -5.89 -5.28
C ALA A 115 -16.42 -4.74 -5.54
N ALA A 116 -16.00 -3.48 -5.41
CA ALA A 116 -16.84 -2.33 -5.71
C ALA A 116 -17.18 -2.26 -7.21
N PHE A 117 -16.17 -2.43 -8.08
CA PHE A 117 -16.35 -2.42 -9.53
C PHE A 117 -17.29 -3.53 -10.01
N ASP A 118 -17.07 -4.75 -9.54
CA ASP A 118 -17.91 -5.90 -9.89
C ASP A 118 -19.34 -5.74 -9.35
N THR A 119 -19.51 -5.20 -8.15
CA THR A 119 -20.83 -4.93 -7.57
C THR A 119 -21.60 -3.91 -8.41
N GLU A 120 -20.96 -2.85 -8.86
CA GLU A 120 -21.56 -1.84 -9.74
C GLU A 120 -21.95 -2.46 -11.07
N ALA A 121 -21.06 -3.25 -11.68
CA ALA A 121 -21.34 -3.96 -12.92
C ALA A 121 -22.54 -4.92 -12.84
N LEU A 122 -22.69 -5.62 -11.71
CA LEU A 122 -23.80 -6.56 -11.49
C LEU A 122 -25.12 -5.85 -11.20
N ARG A 123 -25.11 -4.69 -10.56
CA ARG A 123 -26.31 -3.93 -10.22
C ARG A 123 -26.84 -3.09 -11.36
N GLU A 124 -25.97 -2.32 -11.99
CA GLU A 124 -26.34 -1.31 -12.98
C GLU A 124 -26.11 -1.80 -14.42
N GLY A 125 -25.32 -2.84 -14.58
CA GLY A 125 -24.89 -3.38 -15.87
C GLY A 125 -23.49 -2.90 -16.27
N PRO A 126 -22.77 -3.71 -17.08
CA PRO A 126 -21.36 -3.46 -17.41
C PRO A 126 -21.12 -2.17 -18.22
N SER A 127 -22.15 -1.65 -18.88
CA SER A 127 -22.06 -0.40 -19.64
C SER A 127 -22.09 0.87 -18.77
N TYR A 128 -22.44 0.75 -17.50
CA TYR A 128 -22.61 1.86 -16.57
C TYR A 128 -21.46 2.01 -15.58
N VAL A 129 -20.55 1.03 -15.49
CA VAL A 129 -19.40 1.12 -14.58
C VAL A 129 -18.47 2.26 -15.02
N ASN A 130 -17.88 2.91 -14.03
CA ASN A 130 -16.91 3.97 -14.29
C ASN A 130 -15.60 3.39 -14.84
N PRO A 131 -15.24 3.63 -16.12
CA PRO A 131 -14.02 3.08 -16.70
C PRO A 131 -12.75 3.58 -16.04
N MET A 132 -12.78 4.71 -15.33
CA MET A 132 -11.65 5.26 -14.60
C MET A 132 -11.28 4.45 -13.36
N GLU A 133 -12.18 3.60 -12.87
CA GLU A 133 -11.92 2.70 -11.75
C GLU A 133 -11.28 1.36 -12.20
N PHE A 134 -11.42 0.99 -13.46
CA PHE A 134 -10.85 -0.24 -14.00
C PHE A 134 -9.33 -0.39 -13.72
N PRO A 135 -8.49 0.65 -13.85
CA PRO A 135 -7.06 0.52 -13.53
C PRO A 135 -6.78 0.13 -12.08
N ASN A 136 -7.73 0.32 -11.15
CA ASN A 136 -7.59 -0.10 -9.76
C ASN A 136 -7.95 -1.58 -9.52
N THR A 137 -8.49 -2.26 -10.53
CA THR A 137 -8.86 -3.68 -10.39
C THR A 137 -7.74 -4.65 -10.73
N VAL A 138 -6.64 -4.17 -11.32
CA VAL A 138 -5.51 -5.03 -11.68
C VAL A 138 -4.49 -5.12 -10.55
N LEU A 139 -3.91 -6.31 -10.37
CA LEU A 139 -3.06 -6.66 -9.22
C LEU A 139 -1.84 -5.75 -9.07
N ASN A 140 -1.27 -5.29 -10.18
CA ASN A 140 -0.07 -4.45 -10.20
C ASN A 140 -0.36 -2.94 -10.14
N ALA A 141 -1.62 -2.52 -10.04
CA ALA A 141 -1.97 -1.10 -9.97
C ALA A 141 -1.31 -0.39 -8.77
N PRO A 142 -1.30 -0.93 -7.53
CA PRO A 142 -0.65 -0.28 -6.41
C PRO A 142 0.85 -0.02 -6.65
N ALA A 143 1.59 -1.01 -7.15
CA ALA A 143 3.01 -0.89 -7.46
C ALA A 143 3.28 0.20 -8.52
N SER A 144 2.48 0.21 -9.60
CA SER A 144 2.59 1.20 -10.67
C SER A 144 2.30 2.62 -10.20
N ARG A 145 1.26 2.80 -9.38
CA ARG A 145 0.90 4.10 -8.80
C ARG A 145 1.98 4.65 -7.88
N VAL A 146 2.56 3.77 -7.05
CA VAL A 146 3.63 4.14 -6.13
C VAL A 146 4.91 4.51 -6.90
N SER A 147 5.27 3.78 -7.96
CA SER A 147 6.44 4.13 -8.78
C SER A 147 6.29 5.51 -9.43
N ILE A 148 5.10 5.83 -9.94
CA ILE A 148 4.81 7.15 -10.51
C ILE A 148 4.89 8.25 -9.44
N LEU A 149 4.27 8.03 -8.28
CA LEU A 149 4.25 9.00 -7.18
C LEU A 149 5.65 9.31 -6.65
N LEU A 150 6.48 8.27 -6.51
CA LEU A 150 7.82 8.40 -5.95
C LEU A 150 8.91 8.67 -7.00
N GLY A 151 8.57 8.75 -8.27
CA GLY A 151 9.51 9.01 -9.36
C GLY A 151 10.51 7.86 -9.59
N VAL A 152 10.15 6.63 -9.19
CA VAL A 152 10.96 5.43 -9.32
C VAL A 152 10.71 4.80 -10.68
N THR A 153 11.75 4.61 -11.48
CA THR A 153 11.65 4.15 -12.88
C THR A 153 12.43 2.86 -13.19
N GLY A 154 13.01 2.24 -12.17
CA GLY A 154 13.64 0.92 -12.27
C GLY A 154 12.61 -0.21 -12.40
N PRO A 155 13.05 -1.47 -12.26
CA PRO A 155 12.17 -2.63 -12.38
C PRO A 155 10.93 -2.53 -11.47
N ASN A 156 9.77 -2.94 -11.99
CA ASN A 156 8.52 -2.95 -11.24
C ASN A 156 7.90 -4.34 -11.35
N ALA A 157 7.76 -5.02 -10.22
CA ALA A 157 7.20 -6.35 -10.13
C ALA A 157 6.12 -6.43 -9.05
N THR A 158 5.08 -7.21 -9.32
CA THR A 158 4.07 -7.57 -8.32
C THR A 158 4.00 -9.09 -8.24
N ILE A 159 4.13 -9.61 -7.02
CA ILE A 159 4.22 -11.02 -6.70
C ILE A 159 2.98 -11.40 -5.90
N SER A 160 2.29 -12.44 -6.35
CA SER A 160 1.08 -12.95 -5.70
C SER A 160 1.15 -14.48 -5.61
N THR A 161 1.70 -14.94 -4.51
CA THR A 161 1.91 -16.35 -4.16
C THR A 161 1.13 -16.75 -2.90
N GLY A 162 0.04 -16.04 -2.63
CA GLY A 162 -0.75 -16.22 -1.43
C GLY A 162 -0.09 -15.56 -0.21
N GLU A 163 -0.12 -16.23 0.94
CA GLU A 163 0.36 -15.69 2.21
C GLU A 163 1.87 -15.40 2.22
N ALA A 164 2.65 -16.06 1.36
CA ALA A 164 4.10 -15.85 1.25
C ALA A 164 4.49 -14.66 0.37
N SER A 165 3.55 -14.01 -0.31
CA SER A 165 3.80 -12.94 -1.31
C SER A 165 4.80 -11.88 -0.83
N GLY A 166 4.68 -11.45 0.43
CA GLY A 166 5.56 -10.43 1.00
C GLY A 166 7.01 -10.91 1.16
N LEU A 167 7.21 -12.18 1.51
CA LEU A 167 8.54 -12.79 1.62
C LEU A 167 9.16 -13.03 0.23
N ASP A 168 8.34 -13.42 -0.73
CA ASP A 168 8.79 -13.68 -2.10
C ASP A 168 9.14 -12.38 -2.85
N ALA A 169 8.73 -11.22 -2.32
CA ALA A 169 9.06 -9.91 -2.87
C ALA A 169 10.40 -9.35 -2.35
N LEU A 170 10.99 -9.97 -1.34
CA LEU A 170 12.30 -9.61 -0.78
C LEU A 170 13.43 -10.31 -1.54
#